data_e019afebc534330c2a1069a2e884c7f8
#
_entry.id   e019afebc534330c2a1069a2e884c7f8
#
_cell.length_a   1.000
_cell.length_b   1.000
_cell.length_c   1.000
_cell.angle_alpha   90.00
_cell.angle_beta   90.00
_cell.angle_gamma   90.00
#
_symmetry.space_group_name_H-M   'P 1'
#
loop_
_entity.id
_entity.type
_entity.pdbx_description
1 polymer ?
#
loop_
_entity_poly.entity_id
_entity_poly.type
_entity_poly.pdbx_seq_one_letter_code
_entity_poly.pdbx_strand_id
1 'polypeptide(L)'
;VDGLQEITTTVDHMCSDNSATSQQLAAGMEETAATTVTINENIEVIKNGADDINSMATEGARTSEAIMMRANDLRTKTVEASTKTMTMYNNVKTKAQEAIEGSKAVDKINELTGTIMEISSQTGLLALNASIEAARAGEAGRGFAVVATEIGSLADQTSKAIKDIGTIVDAVNAAVSNMAECLEETTGFLENTVLTEYKEFEQVSEQYQEDADTFKTSMNDVSDAMAGLANSIDAIAQALSGINSTVGESSIGVSDIAEKTSDMVEKTG
;
A
#
# COMPACT_ATOMS: atom_id res chain seq x y z
N VAL A 1 -59.97 -58.68 58.58
CA VAL A 1 -60.00 -57.21 58.83
C VAL A 1 -58.59 -56.64 58.77
N ASP A 2 -57.63 -57.33 59.39
CA ASP A 2 -56.23 -56.80 59.46
C ASP A 2 -55.55 -56.65 58.06
N GLY A 3 -55.75 -57.59 57.10
CA GLY A 3 -55.16 -57.53 55.82
C GLY A 3 -55.77 -56.43 54.88
N LEU A 4 -57.03 -56.06 55.08
CA LEU A 4 -57.67 -54.96 54.36
C LEU A 4 -57.16 -53.62 54.88
N GLN A 5 -56.93 -53.50 56.16
CA GLN A 5 -56.39 -52.29 56.83
C GLN A 5 -54.94 -51.99 56.37
N GLU A 6 -54.13 -53.03 56.22
CA GLU A 6 -52.76 -52.94 55.75
C GLU A 6 -52.69 -52.51 54.29
N ILE A 7 -53.61 -53.06 53.46
CA ILE A 7 -53.73 -52.66 52.00
C ILE A 7 -54.15 -51.19 51.91
N THR A 8 -55.15 -50.75 52.68
CA THR A 8 -55.63 -49.37 52.70
C THR A 8 -54.49 -48.40 53.10
N THR A 9 -53.75 -48.72 54.17
CA THR A 9 -52.59 -47.86 54.53
C THR A 9 -51.50 -47.82 53.48
N THR A 10 -51.24 -48.92 52.78
CA THR A 10 -50.27 -48.97 51.70
C THR A 10 -50.71 -48.14 50.52
N VAL A 11 -52.01 -48.19 50.11
CA VAL A 11 -52.58 -47.41 49.04
C VAL A 11 -52.54 -45.92 49.40
N ASP A 12 -52.81 -45.54 50.64
CA ASP A 12 -52.75 -44.15 51.12
C ASP A 12 -51.33 -43.59 50.99
N HIS A 13 -50.33 -44.38 51.43
CA HIS A 13 -48.90 -43.99 51.23
C HIS A 13 -48.55 -43.84 49.74
N MET A 14 -48.98 -44.75 48.86
CA MET A 14 -48.74 -44.66 47.43
C MET A 14 -49.42 -43.46 46.81
N CYS A 15 -50.63 -43.09 47.25
CA CYS A 15 -51.30 -41.88 46.79
C CYS A 15 -50.59 -40.61 47.23
N SER A 16 -50.07 -40.56 48.48
CA SER A 16 -49.27 -39.43 48.96
C SER A 16 -47.99 -39.25 48.15
N ASP A 17 -47.26 -40.35 47.91
CA ASP A 17 -46.05 -40.34 47.10
C ASP A 17 -46.30 -39.93 45.64
N ASN A 18 -47.41 -40.42 45.04
CA ASN A 18 -47.83 -40.07 43.71
C ASN A 18 -48.22 -38.58 43.59
N SER A 19 -48.92 -38.04 44.61
CA SER A 19 -49.25 -36.62 44.67
C SER A 19 -48.00 -35.73 44.72
N ALA A 20 -47.05 -36.09 45.60
CA ALA A 20 -45.75 -35.36 45.72
C ALA A 20 -44.96 -35.41 44.41
N THR A 21 -44.88 -36.61 43.81
CA THR A 21 -44.19 -36.79 42.50
C THR A 21 -44.84 -35.98 41.38
N SER A 22 -46.18 -35.97 41.31
CA SER A 22 -46.93 -35.18 40.32
C SER A 22 -46.69 -33.68 40.47
N GLN A 23 -46.68 -33.17 41.72
CA GLN A 23 -46.35 -31.77 41.96
C GLN A 23 -44.92 -31.41 41.54
N GLN A 24 -43.97 -32.29 41.84
CA GLN A 24 -42.55 -32.08 41.48
C GLN A 24 -42.36 -32.13 39.95
N LEU A 25 -43.07 -33.02 39.26
CA LEU A 25 -43.04 -33.14 37.80
C LEU A 25 -43.69 -31.93 37.13
N ALA A 26 -44.82 -31.42 37.66
CA ALA A 26 -45.43 -30.19 37.20
C ALA A 26 -44.51 -28.99 37.31
N ALA A 27 -43.86 -28.82 38.46
CA ALA A 27 -42.87 -27.75 38.64
C ALA A 27 -41.69 -27.86 37.66
N GLY A 28 -41.18 -29.08 37.42
CA GLY A 28 -40.12 -29.33 36.44
C GLY A 28 -40.53 -29.05 35.01
N MET A 29 -41.81 -29.25 34.65
CA MET A 29 -42.34 -28.89 33.35
C MET A 29 -42.50 -27.37 33.14
N GLU A 30 -42.90 -26.65 34.20
CA GLU A 30 -42.96 -25.18 34.17
C GLU A 30 -41.54 -24.59 33.99
N GLU A 31 -40.55 -25.11 34.68
CA GLU A 31 -39.16 -24.71 34.55
C GLU A 31 -38.62 -25.01 33.10
N THR A 32 -38.95 -26.20 32.58
CA THR A 32 -38.56 -26.57 31.20
C THR A 32 -39.23 -25.66 30.19
N ALA A 33 -40.51 -25.33 30.34
CA ALA A 33 -41.20 -24.38 29.45
C ALA A 33 -40.57 -22.99 29.51
N ALA A 34 -40.26 -22.46 30.69
CA ALA A 34 -39.58 -21.19 30.87
C ALA A 34 -38.19 -21.16 30.23
N THR A 35 -37.41 -22.24 30.40
CA THR A 35 -36.10 -22.41 29.78
C THR A 35 -36.21 -22.44 28.26
N THR A 36 -37.21 -23.10 27.69
CA THR A 36 -37.42 -23.18 26.26
C THR A 36 -37.76 -21.81 25.66
N VAL A 37 -38.54 -20.98 26.37
CA VAL A 37 -38.76 -19.56 25.95
C VAL A 37 -37.46 -18.78 25.89
N THR A 38 -36.63 -18.88 26.94
CA THR A 38 -35.34 -18.20 26.98
C THR A 38 -34.39 -18.63 25.86
N ILE A 39 -34.37 -19.95 25.54
CA ILE A 39 -33.57 -20.46 24.43
C ILE A 39 -34.09 -19.89 23.09
N ASN A 40 -35.42 -19.78 22.93
CA ASN A 40 -36.02 -19.23 21.72
C ASN A 40 -35.63 -17.75 21.52
N GLU A 41 -35.63 -16.95 22.59
CA GLU A 41 -35.16 -15.57 22.55
C GLU A 41 -33.65 -15.50 22.17
N ASN A 42 -32.84 -16.37 22.72
CA ASN A 42 -31.42 -16.44 22.37
C ASN A 42 -31.19 -16.83 20.90
N ILE A 43 -31.99 -17.73 20.36
CA ILE A 43 -31.99 -18.11 18.92
C ILE A 43 -32.25 -16.90 18.03
N GLU A 44 -33.20 -16.05 18.35
CA GLU A 44 -33.48 -14.83 17.62
C GLU A 44 -32.27 -13.87 17.63
N VAL A 45 -31.61 -13.70 18.76
CA VAL A 45 -30.40 -12.88 18.89
C VAL A 45 -29.27 -13.45 18.05
N ILE A 46 -29.04 -14.77 18.09
CA ILE A 46 -27.98 -15.43 17.33
C ILE A 46 -28.26 -15.32 15.83
N LYS A 47 -29.51 -15.48 15.40
CA LYS A 47 -29.94 -15.33 14.00
C LYS A 47 -29.64 -13.93 13.46
N ASN A 48 -30.06 -12.90 14.20
CA ASN A 48 -29.79 -11.52 13.81
C ASN A 48 -28.29 -11.25 13.76
N GLY A 49 -27.51 -11.74 14.74
CA GLY A 49 -26.05 -11.63 14.72
C GLY A 49 -25.40 -12.34 13.54
N ALA A 50 -25.91 -13.49 13.12
CA ALA A 50 -25.43 -14.21 11.95
C ALA A 50 -25.71 -13.45 10.64
N ASP A 51 -26.90 -12.84 10.52
CA ASP A 51 -27.27 -12.01 9.37
C ASP A 51 -26.38 -10.75 9.26
N ASP A 52 -26.08 -10.11 10.40
CA ASP A 52 -25.17 -8.96 10.47
C ASP A 52 -23.76 -9.37 10.03
N ILE A 53 -23.22 -10.48 10.54
CA ILE A 53 -21.90 -10.98 10.17
C ILE A 53 -21.85 -11.34 8.67
N ASN A 54 -22.87 -11.96 8.14
CA ASN A 54 -22.97 -12.29 6.71
C ASN A 54 -22.98 -11.01 5.84
N SER A 55 -23.69 -9.97 6.28
CA SER A 55 -23.69 -8.67 5.62
C SER A 55 -22.28 -8.02 5.64
N MET A 56 -21.59 -8.08 6.79
CA MET A 56 -20.21 -7.59 6.93
C MET A 56 -19.23 -8.38 6.05
N ALA A 57 -19.40 -9.70 5.94
CA ALA A 57 -18.56 -10.55 5.08
C ALA A 57 -18.76 -10.19 3.61
N THR A 58 -20.00 -9.96 3.17
CA THR A 58 -20.33 -9.52 1.81
C THR A 58 -19.68 -8.18 1.48
N GLU A 59 -19.77 -7.20 2.38
CA GLU A 59 -19.14 -5.89 2.21
C GLU A 59 -17.60 -5.98 2.27
N GLY A 60 -17.04 -6.85 3.11
CA GLY A 60 -15.62 -7.16 3.16
C GLY A 60 -15.11 -7.71 1.83
N ALA A 61 -15.83 -8.68 1.23
CA ALA A 61 -15.50 -9.24 -0.08
C ALA A 61 -15.54 -8.16 -1.18
N ARG A 62 -16.56 -7.29 -1.17
CA ARG A 62 -16.67 -6.16 -2.10
C ARG A 62 -15.52 -5.15 -1.94
N THR A 63 -15.13 -4.87 -0.71
CA THR A 63 -14.00 -3.99 -0.40
C THR A 63 -12.69 -4.57 -0.93
N SER A 64 -12.50 -5.88 -0.79
CA SER A 64 -11.34 -6.60 -1.35
C SER A 64 -11.25 -6.45 -2.87
N GLU A 65 -12.36 -6.59 -3.59
CA GLU A 65 -12.39 -6.35 -5.05
C GLU A 65 -11.96 -4.92 -5.40
N ALA A 66 -12.42 -3.93 -4.65
CA ALA A 66 -12.01 -2.54 -4.85
C ALA A 66 -10.52 -2.32 -4.56
N ILE A 67 -9.93 -3.03 -3.59
CA ILE A 67 -8.49 -3.00 -3.31
C ILE A 67 -7.72 -3.63 -4.45
N MET A 68 -8.12 -4.80 -4.95
CA MET A 68 -7.51 -5.48 -6.10
C MET A 68 -7.49 -4.57 -7.34
N MET A 69 -8.60 -3.90 -7.64
CA MET A 69 -8.69 -2.95 -8.77
C MET A 69 -7.71 -1.78 -8.60
N ARG A 70 -7.62 -1.20 -7.39
CA ARG A 70 -6.69 -0.09 -7.11
C ARG A 70 -5.23 -0.53 -7.16
N ALA A 71 -4.92 -1.72 -6.67
CA ALA A 71 -3.58 -2.29 -6.76
C ALA A 71 -3.15 -2.52 -8.22
N ASN A 72 -4.05 -3.03 -9.06
CA ASN A 72 -3.78 -3.20 -10.48
C ASN A 72 -3.59 -1.86 -11.22
N ASP A 73 -4.40 -0.83 -10.89
CA ASP A 73 -4.23 0.53 -11.45
C ASP A 73 -2.90 1.15 -11.01
N LEU A 74 -2.52 0.99 -9.74
CA LEU A 74 -1.23 1.43 -9.22
C LEU A 74 -0.07 0.75 -9.95
N ARG A 75 -0.12 -0.58 -10.12
CA ARG A 75 0.89 -1.34 -10.86
C ARG A 75 1.03 -0.81 -12.30
N THR A 76 -0.09 -0.60 -12.99
CA THR A 76 -0.09 -0.08 -14.36
C THR A 76 0.58 1.30 -14.43
N LYS A 77 0.20 2.22 -13.54
CA LYS A 77 0.79 3.55 -13.47
C LYS A 77 2.28 3.53 -13.11
N THR A 78 2.69 2.62 -12.24
CA THR A 78 4.09 2.44 -11.85
C THR A 78 4.93 1.95 -13.03
N VAL A 79 4.46 0.98 -13.80
CA VAL A 79 5.13 0.49 -15.01
C VAL A 79 5.24 1.59 -16.07
N GLU A 80 4.19 2.38 -16.27
CA GLU A 80 4.23 3.53 -17.17
C GLU A 80 5.23 4.59 -16.73
N ALA A 81 5.25 4.92 -15.43
CA ALA A 81 6.19 5.89 -14.86
C ALA A 81 7.64 5.40 -14.97
N SER A 82 7.90 4.13 -14.68
CA SER A 82 9.20 3.47 -14.85
C SER A 82 9.69 3.56 -16.31
N THR A 83 8.81 3.26 -17.26
CA THR A 83 9.12 3.33 -18.71
C THR A 83 9.46 4.75 -19.14
N LYS A 84 8.69 5.75 -18.70
CA LYS A 84 8.94 7.17 -18.99
C LYS A 84 10.27 7.63 -18.38
N THR A 85 10.54 7.23 -17.14
CA THR A 85 11.79 7.54 -16.43
C THR A 85 12.99 6.92 -17.13
N MET A 86 12.90 5.65 -17.55
CA MET A 86 13.95 4.98 -18.31
C MET A 86 14.22 5.68 -19.67
N THR A 87 13.17 6.14 -20.32
CA THR A 87 13.30 6.91 -21.57
C THR A 87 13.99 8.25 -21.32
N MET A 88 13.62 8.94 -20.23
CA MET A 88 14.26 10.19 -19.82
C MET A 88 15.73 9.98 -19.46
N TYR A 89 16.05 8.95 -18.68
CA TYR A 89 17.40 8.55 -18.33
C TYR A 89 18.29 8.37 -19.56
N ASN A 90 17.82 7.59 -20.55
CA ASN A 90 18.56 7.36 -21.78
C ASN A 90 18.75 8.66 -22.60
N ASN A 91 17.73 9.52 -22.67
CA ASN A 91 17.83 10.81 -23.34
C ASN A 91 18.84 11.75 -22.65
N VAL A 92 18.79 11.84 -21.33
CA VAL A 92 19.75 12.66 -20.54
C VAL A 92 21.16 12.16 -20.76
N LYS A 93 21.40 10.85 -20.66
CA LYS A 93 22.69 10.22 -20.88
C LYS A 93 23.25 10.51 -22.28
N THR A 94 22.41 10.38 -23.31
CA THR A 94 22.83 10.67 -24.70
C THR A 94 23.18 12.14 -24.85
N LYS A 95 22.35 13.07 -24.35
CA LYS A 95 22.61 14.51 -24.44
C LYS A 95 23.83 14.96 -23.63
N ALA A 96 24.06 14.33 -22.48
CA ALA A 96 25.29 14.55 -21.70
C ALA A 96 26.53 14.19 -22.52
N GLN A 97 26.50 13.04 -23.17
CA GLN A 97 27.59 12.56 -24.01
C GLN A 97 27.83 13.51 -25.22
N GLU A 98 26.76 13.96 -25.89
CA GLU A 98 26.83 14.92 -26.98
C GLU A 98 27.43 16.26 -26.52
N ALA A 99 27.04 16.75 -25.32
CA ALA A 99 27.57 18.00 -24.77
C ALA A 99 29.06 17.91 -24.42
N ILE A 100 29.49 16.79 -23.82
CA ILE A 100 30.91 16.51 -23.50
C ILE A 100 31.72 16.41 -24.80
N GLU A 101 31.21 15.75 -25.84
CA GLU A 101 31.87 15.67 -27.14
C GLU A 101 31.98 17.06 -27.78
N GLY A 102 30.91 17.86 -27.69
CA GLY A 102 30.88 19.23 -28.17
C GLY A 102 31.89 20.13 -27.45
N SER A 103 32.18 19.90 -26.18
CA SER A 103 33.16 20.70 -25.42
C SER A 103 34.60 20.54 -25.93
N LYS A 104 34.95 19.44 -26.59
CA LYS A 104 36.24 19.26 -27.24
C LYS A 104 36.53 20.33 -28.32
N ALA A 105 35.52 21.00 -28.85
CA ALA A 105 35.73 22.16 -29.73
C ALA A 105 36.30 23.35 -28.98
N VAL A 106 36.01 23.47 -27.68
CA VAL A 106 36.58 24.55 -26.81
C VAL A 106 38.05 24.34 -26.56
N ASP A 107 38.53 23.11 -26.47
CA ASP A 107 39.94 22.78 -26.33
C ASP A 107 40.71 23.22 -27.58
N LYS A 108 40.12 23.08 -28.78
CA LYS A 108 40.74 23.61 -30.04
C LYS A 108 40.85 25.14 -30.04
N ILE A 109 39.86 25.84 -29.46
CA ILE A 109 39.94 27.30 -29.33
C ILE A 109 41.13 27.68 -28.44
N ASN A 110 41.36 26.92 -27.37
CA ASN A 110 42.50 27.14 -26.48
C ASN A 110 43.83 26.94 -27.20
N GLU A 111 43.98 25.92 -28.00
CA GLU A 111 45.16 25.69 -28.85
C GLU A 111 45.41 26.85 -29.85
N LEU A 112 44.33 27.29 -30.51
CA LEU A 112 44.35 28.40 -31.45
C LEU A 112 44.75 29.73 -30.77
N THR A 113 44.15 30.01 -29.60
CA THR A 113 44.52 31.22 -28.82
C THR A 113 45.96 31.21 -28.39
N GLY A 114 46.51 30.05 -28.03
CA GLY A 114 47.94 29.88 -27.74
C GLY A 114 48.80 30.24 -28.94
N THR A 115 48.45 29.75 -30.13
CA THR A 115 49.17 30.06 -31.38
C THR A 115 49.09 31.55 -31.75
N ILE A 116 47.92 32.19 -31.60
CA ILE A 116 47.78 33.63 -31.91
C ILE A 116 48.57 34.47 -30.87
N MET A 117 48.62 34.07 -29.62
CA MET A 117 49.44 34.73 -28.59
C MET A 117 50.91 34.70 -28.98
N GLU A 118 51.42 33.57 -29.47
CA GLU A 118 52.78 33.42 -29.94
C GLU A 118 53.08 34.34 -31.15
N ILE A 119 52.20 34.37 -32.15
CA ILE A 119 52.30 35.27 -33.33
C ILE A 119 52.28 36.72 -32.87
N SER A 120 51.42 37.10 -31.97
CA SER A 120 51.32 38.46 -31.42
C SER A 120 52.61 38.86 -30.70
N SER A 121 53.16 37.99 -29.87
CA SER A 121 54.46 38.20 -29.19
C SER A 121 55.60 38.39 -30.20
N GLN A 122 55.69 37.53 -31.23
CA GLN A 122 56.69 37.65 -32.30
C GLN A 122 56.49 38.97 -33.12
N THR A 123 55.28 39.37 -33.38
CA THR A 123 54.96 40.61 -34.09
C THR A 123 55.41 41.83 -33.24
N GLY A 124 55.17 41.79 -31.92
CA GLY A 124 55.64 42.84 -31.02
C GLY A 124 57.17 42.97 -31.00
N LEU A 125 57.91 41.84 -30.98
CA LEU A 125 59.33 41.81 -31.06
C LEU A 125 59.86 42.35 -32.41
N LEU A 126 59.20 42.02 -33.54
CA LEU A 126 59.52 42.54 -34.85
C LEU A 126 59.31 44.06 -34.92
N ALA A 127 58.20 44.53 -34.37
CA ALA A 127 57.87 45.96 -34.30
C ALA A 127 58.88 46.73 -33.47
N LEU A 128 59.33 46.17 -32.33
CA LEU A 128 60.36 46.75 -31.49
C LEU A 128 61.69 46.85 -32.26
N ASN A 129 62.10 45.78 -32.92
CA ASN A 129 63.35 45.78 -33.74
C ASN A 129 63.26 46.83 -34.88
N ALA A 130 62.11 46.93 -35.56
CA ALA A 130 61.89 47.93 -36.61
C ALA A 130 61.96 49.40 -36.07
N SER A 131 61.38 49.61 -34.86
CA SER A 131 61.42 50.90 -34.17
C SER A 131 62.89 51.33 -33.82
N ILE A 132 63.66 50.34 -33.39
CA ILE A 132 65.08 50.58 -33.09
C ILE A 132 65.85 50.95 -34.35
N GLU A 133 65.65 50.25 -35.44
CA GLU A 133 66.38 50.53 -36.70
C GLU A 133 65.87 51.83 -37.37
N ALA A 134 64.60 52.15 -37.26
CA ALA A 134 64.05 53.45 -37.69
C ALA A 134 64.66 54.64 -36.91
N ALA A 135 64.79 54.50 -35.60
CA ALA A 135 65.47 55.48 -34.78
C ALA A 135 66.94 55.63 -35.16
N ARG A 136 67.59 54.54 -35.56
CA ARG A 136 68.99 54.55 -36.03
C ARG A 136 69.24 55.28 -37.36
N ALA A 137 68.16 55.29 -38.25
CA ALA A 137 68.19 56.02 -39.51
C ALA A 137 67.89 57.53 -39.37
N GLY A 138 67.67 58.07 -38.19
CA GLY A 138 67.45 59.48 -37.90
C GLY A 138 66.21 60.06 -38.63
N GLU A 139 66.32 61.24 -39.20
CA GLU A 139 65.23 61.93 -39.93
C GLU A 139 64.62 61.08 -41.08
N ALA A 140 65.42 60.28 -41.77
CA ALA A 140 64.93 59.42 -42.86
C ALA A 140 64.09 58.25 -42.37
N GLY A 141 64.19 57.86 -41.11
CA GLY A 141 63.43 56.76 -40.49
C GLY A 141 62.12 57.16 -39.79
N ARG A 142 61.76 58.47 -39.68
CA ARG A 142 60.67 58.98 -38.87
C ARG A 142 59.34 58.34 -39.22
N GLY A 143 58.97 58.18 -40.55
CA GLY A 143 57.79 57.54 -40.97
C GLY A 143 57.68 56.04 -40.62
N PHE A 144 58.82 55.35 -40.72
CA PHE A 144 58.94 53.93 -40.32
C PHE A 144 58.81 53.73 -38.80
N ALA A 145 59.30 54.65 -38.00
CA ALA A 145 59.18 54.60 -36.54
C ALA A 145 57.74 54.71 -36.11
N VAL A 146 56.92 55.55 -36.71
CA VAL A 146 55.49 55.67 -36.41
C VAL A 146 54.74 54.35 -36.74
N VAL A 147 54.99 53.77 -37.92
CA VAL A 147 54.37 52.49 -38.31
C VAL A 147 54.79 51.35 -37.40
N ALA A 148 56.10 51.29 -37.05
CA ALA A 148 56.56 50.26 -36.15
C ALA A 148 55.92 50.36 -34.75
N THR A 149 55.81 51.61 -34.22
CA THR A 149 55.14 51.85 -32.94
C THR A 149 53.63 51.40 -33.00
N GLU A 150 52.94 51.68 -34.08
CA GLU A 150 51.53 51.29 -34.28
C GLU A 150 51.40 49.76 -34.35
N ILE A 151 52.29 49.07 -35.10
CA ILE A 151 52.33 47.59 -35.14
C ILE A 151 52.58 47.01 -33.73
N GLY A 152 53.48 47.57 -32.95
CA GLY A 152 53.71 47.15 -31.58
C GLY A 152 52.49 47.32 -30.68
N SER A 153 51.79 48.47 -30.83
CA SER A 153 50.53 48.72 -30.13
C SER A 153 49.40 47.72 -30.52
N LEU A 154 49.26 47.41 -31.82
CA LEU A 154 48.32 46.39 -32.28
C LEU A 154 48.65 44.99 -31.75
N ALA A 155 49.93 44.62 -31.71
CA ALA A 155 50.37 43.36 -31.13
C ALA A 155 50.03 43.27 -29.64
N ASP A 156 50.25 44.35 -28.90
CA ASP A 156 49.87 44.38 -27.47
C ASP A 156 48.36 44.30 -27.23
N GLN A 157 47.56 45.04 -28.04
CA GLN A 157 46.12 44.95 -28.01
C GLN A 157 45.61 43.53 -28.36
N THR A 158 46.22 42.89 -29.37
CA THR A 158 45.93 41.51 -29.74
C THR A 158 46.23 40.54 -28.62
N SER A 159 47.41 40.65 -27.97
CA SER A 159 47.79 39.83 -26.85
C SER A 159 46.78 39.96 -25.70
N LYS A 160 46.31 41.17 -25.45
CA LYS A 160 45.30 41.44 -24.42
C LYS A 160 43.93 40.80 -24.73
N ALA A 161 43.48 40.95 -25.96
CA ALA A 161 42.23 40.31 -26.42
C ALA A 161 42.30 38.78 -26.35
N ILE A 162 43.43 38.19 -26.71
CA ILE A 162 43.65 36.73 -26.58
C ILE A 162 43.62 36.26 -25.14
N LYS A 163 44.20 37.03 -24.24
CA LYS A 163 44.14 36.72 -22.79
C LYS A 163 42.69 36.75 -22.27
N ASP A 164 41.92 37.73 -22.73
CA ASP A 164 40.51 37.80 -22.36
C ASP A 164 39.71 36.61 -22.93
N ILE A 165 39.97 36.17 -24.17
CA ILE A 165 39.42 34.95 -24.76
C ILE A 165 39.79 33.72 -23.95
N GLY A 166 41.06 33.58 -23.54
CA GLY A 166 41.51 32.48 -22.67
C GLY A 166 40.70 32.38 -21.38
N THR A 167 40.47 33.52 -20.72
CA THR A 167 39.64 33.57 -19.50
C THR A 167 38.21 33.09 -19.75
N ILE A 168 37.61 33.43 -20.91
CA ILE A 168 36.28 32.98 -21.30
C ILE A 168 36.29 31.48 -21.56
N VAL A 169 37.29 30.95 -22.26
CA VAL A 169 37.47 29.53 -22.54
C VAL A 169 37.56 28.72 -21.25
N ASP A 170 38.36 29.18 -20.29
CA ASP A 170 38.49 28.53 -18.98
C ASP A 170 37.15 28.51 -18.21
N ALA A 171 36.42 29.63 -18.26
CA ALA A 171 35.07 29.69 -17.65
C ALA A 171 34.07 28.73 -18.31
N VAL A 172 34.10 28.58 -19.63
CA VAL A 172 33.27 27.63 -20.38
C VAL A 172 33.65 26.19 -20.00
N ASN A 173 34.93 25.85 -19.97
CA ASN A 173 35.37 24.51 -19.58
C ASN A 173 34.94 24.15 -18.14
N ALA A 174 35.11 25.09 -17.21
CA ALA A 174 34.62 24.91 -15.85
C ALA A 174 33.09 24.68 -15.79
N ALA A 175 32.32 25.44 -16.55
CA ALA A 175 30.87 25.28 -16.62
C ALA A 175 30.44 23.91 -17.22
N VAL A 176 31.16 23.45 -18.25
CA VAL A 176 30.92 22.12 -18.86
C VAL A 176 31.26 21.00 -17.88
N SER A 177 32.39 21.12 -17.16
CA SER A 177 32.77 20.15 -16.14
C SER A 177 31.75 20.04 -15.01
N ASN A 178 31.27 21.17 -14.48
CA ASN A 178 30.25 21.20 -13.46
C ASN A 178 28.92 20.62 -13.97
N MET A 179 28.56 20.88 -15.24
CA MET A 179 27.39 20.30 -15.86
C MET A 179 27.50 18.77 -16.00
N ALA A 180 28.68 18.26 -16.38
CA ALA A 180 28.93 16.82 -16.49
C ALA A 180 28.78 16.12 -15.12
N GLU A 181 29.32 16.70 -14.06
CA GLU A 181 29.17 16.19 -12.69
C GLU A 181 27.69 16.17 -12.25
N CYS A 182 26.96 17.26 -12.46
CA CYS A 182 25.53 17.33 -12.14
C CYS A 182 24.70 16.30 -12.93
N LEU A 183 25.05 16.04 -14.19
CA LEU A 183 24.39 15.03 -15.02
C LEU A 183 24.70 13.61 -14.53
N GLU A 184 25.92 13.33 -14.07
CA GLU A 184 26.31 12.05 -13.49
C GLU A 184 25.54 11.79 -12.19
N GLU A 185 25.46 12.77 -11.29
CA GLU A 185 24.65 12.70 -10.07
C GLU A 185 23.17 12.46 -10.37
N THR A 186 22.62 13.20 -11.34
CA THR A 186 21.20 13.08 -11.74
C THR A 186 20.89 11.70 -12.33
N THR A 187 21.76 11.20 -13.20
CA THR A 187 21.59 9.87 -13.79
C THR A 187 21.77 8.77 -12.75
N GLY A 188 22.73 8.92 -11.84
CA GLY A 188 22.90 8.02 -10.70
C GLY A 188 21.68 7.98 -9.77
N PHE A 189 21.09 9.13 -9.48
CA PHE A 189 19.85 9.21 -8.71
C PHE A 189 18.68 8.51 -9.42
N LEU A 190 18.51 8.75 -10.73
CA LEU A 190 17.45 8.10 -11.52
C LEU A 190 17.61 6.57 -11.52
N GLU A 191 18.83 6.06 -11.72
CA GLU A 191 19.10 4.63 -11.83
C GLU A 191 19.01 3.91 -10.48
N ASN A 192 19.69 4.45 -9.47
CA ASN A 192 19.87 3.75 -8.20
C ASN A 192 18.71 4.00 -7.21
N THR A 193 17.97 5.10 -7.37
CA THR A 193 16.88 5.44 -6.46
C THR A 193 15.53 5.29 -7.17
N VAL A 194 15.26 6.11 -8.16
CA VAL A 194 13.90 6.22 -8.73
C VAL A 194 13.45 4.93 -9.42
N LEU A 195 14.30 4.33 -10.26
CA LEU A 195 13.96 3.07 -10.94
C LEU A 195 13.89 1.88 -9.97
N THR A 196 14.65 1.91 -8.88
CA THR A 196 14.58 0.91 -7.83
C THR A 196 13.27 1.03 -7.05
N GLU A 197 12.90 2.24 -6.65
CA GLU A 197 11.62 2.50 -5.97
C GLU A 197 10.41 2.08 -6.83
N TYR A 198 10.44 2.27 -8.15
CA TYR A 198 9.36 1.79 -9.02
C TYR A 198 9.24 0.26 -9.01
N LYS A 199 10.35 -0.49 -8.92
CA LYS A 199 10.30 -1.96 -8.77
C LYS A 199 9.70 -2.36 -7.43
N GLU A 200 10.05 -1.65 -6.36
CA GLU A 200 9.46 -1.88 -5.05
C GLU A 200 7.94 -1.59 -5.04
N PHE A 201 7.50 -0.50 -5.68
CA PHE A 201 6.06 -0.21 -5.83
C PHE A 201 5.33 -1.28 -6.66
N GLU A 202 5.96 -1.85 -7.68
CA GLU A 202 5.39 -2.96 -8.45
C GLU A 202 5.19 -4.19 -7.54
N GLN A 203 6.20 -4.57 -6.75
CA GLN A 203 6.11 -5.67 -5.80
C GLN A 203 5.05 -5.43 -4.72
N VAL A 204 5.00 -4.22 -4.16
CA VAL A 204 3.98 -3.84 -3.17
C VAL A 204 2.58 -3.93 -3.77
N SER A 205 2.42 -3.54 -5.04
CA SER A 205 1.12 -3.65 -5.74
C SER A 205 0.69 -5.11 -5.94
N GLU A 206 1.62 -6.01 -6.25
CA GLU A 206 1.36 -7.45 -6.33
C GLU A 206 0.98 -8.00 -4.96
N GLN A 207 1.68 -7.62 -3.91
CA GLN A 207 1.37 -8.03 -2.54
C GLN A 207 -0.06 -7.59 -2.14
N TYR A 208 -0.45 -6.35 -2.43
CA TYR A 208 -1.82 -5.89 -2.17
C TYR A 208 -2.88 -6.67 -2.94
N GLN A 209 -2.59 -7.15 -4.14
CA GLN A 209 -3.50 -8.02 -4.89
C GLN A 209 -3.68 -9.38 -4.20
N GLU A 210 -2.58 -10.02 -3.79
CA GLU A 210 -2.60 -11.30 -3.06
C GLU A 210 -3.30 -11.18 -1.71
N ASP A 211 -3.00 -10.13 -0.95
CA ASP A 211 -3.62 -9.87 0.35
C ASP A 211 -5.13 -9.67 0.21
N ALA A 212 -5.56 -8.90 -0.79
CA ALA A 212 -6.96 -8.65 -1.06
C ALA A 212 -7.70 -9.93 -1.55
N ASP A 213 -7.07 -10.77 -2.37
CA ASP A 213 -7.65 -12.04 -2.81
C ASP A 213 -7.81 -13.01 -1.63
N THR A 214 -6.79 -13.09 -0.77
CA THR A 214 -6.84 -13.87 0.48
C THR A 214 -7.96 -13.38 1.40
N PHE A 215 -8.09 -12.05 1.56
CA PHE A 215 -9.14 -11.48 2.39
C PHE A 215 -10.53 -11.73 1.80
N LYS A 216 -10.70 -11.63 0.47
CA LYS A 216 -11.95 -11.98 -0.22
C LYS A 216 -12.34 -13.43 0.02
N THR A 217 -11.38 -14.35 -0.10
CA THR A 217 -11.60 -15.78 0.18
C THR A 217 -12.04 -16.00 1.63
N SER A 218 -11.37 -15.36 2.59
CA SER A 218 -11.74 -15.44 4.01
C SER A 218 -13.16 -14.90 4.27
N MET A 219 -13.56 -13.84 3.58
CA MET A 219 -14.93 -13.31 3.72
C MET A 219 -15.99 -14.26 3.14
N ASN A 220 -15.68 -14.94 2.03
CA ASN A 220 -16.56 -15.99 1.50
C ASN A 220 -16.69 -17.17 2.47
N ASP A 221 -15.57 -17.61 3.07
CA ASP A 221 -15.58 -18.68 4.09
C ASP A 221 -16.42 -18.29 5.30
N VAL A 222 -16.37 -17.03 5.73
CA VAL A 222 -17.23 -16.49 6.81
C VAL A 222 -18.70 -16.54 6.40
N SER A 223 -19.04 -16.15 5.16
CA SER A 223 -20.40 -16.21 4.65
C SER A 223 -20.94 -17.66 4.62
N ASP A 224 -20.13 -18.61 4.19
CA ASP A 224 -20.47 -20.03 4.17
C ASP A 224 -20.67 -20.58 5.60
N ALA A 225 -19.83 -20.16 6.54
CA ALA A 225 -19.97 -20.53 7.95
C ALA A 225 -21.28 -19.97 8.55
N MET A 226 -21.66 -18.73 8.18
CA MET A 226 -22.92 -18.14 8.63
C MET A 226 -24.13 -18.87 8.03
N ALA A 227 -24.09 -19.33 6.79
CA ALA A 227 -25.12 -20.19 6.21
C ALA A 227 -25.24 -21.52 6.95
N GLY A 228 -24.12 -22.14 7.34
CA GLY A 228 -24.10 -23.33 8.18
C GLY A 228 -24.70 -23.09 9.57
N LEU A 229 -24.41 -21.93 10.17
CA LEU A 229 -24.99 -21.51 11.44
C LEU A 229 -26.49 -21.32 11.35
N ALA A 230 -27.00 -20.69 10.30
CA ALA A 230 -28.44 -20.53 10.06
C ALA A 230 -29.17 -21.88 10.01
N ASN A 231 -28.62 -22.87 9.29
CA ASN A 231 -29.17 -24.22 9.25
C ASN A 231 -29.21 -24.89 10.65
N SER A 232 -28.17 -24.67 11.45
CA SER A 232 -28.09 -25.19 12.82
C SER A 232 -29.12 -24.54 13.75
N ILE A 233 -29.34 -23.24 13.58
CA ILE A 233 -30.39 -22.47 14.28
C ILE A 233 -31.78 -23.03 13.96
N ASP A 234 -32.08 -23.29 12.69
CA ASP A 234 -33.37 -23.86 12.28
C ASP A 234 -33.57 -25.25 12.86
N ALA A 235 -32.54 -26.08 12.93
CA ALA A 235 -32.62 -27.39 13.57
C ALA A 235 -32.87 -27.29 15.10
N ILE A 236 -32.27 -26.33 15.78
CA ILE A 236 -32.52 -26.08 17.21
C ILE A 236 -33.93 -25.59 17.42
N ALA A 237 -34.45 -24.68 16.58
CA ALA A 237 -35.84 -24.21 16.66
C ALA A 237 -36.84 -25.34 16.49
N GLN A 238 -36.58 -26.27 15.58
CA GLN A 238 -37.43 -27.48 15.41
C GLN A 238 -37.40 -28.38 16.65
N ALA A 239 -36.20 -28.60 17.23
CA ALA A 239 -36.05 -29.38 18.44
C ALA A 239 -36.80 -28.76 19.63
N LEU A 240 -36.74 -27.43 19.79
CA LEU A 240 -37.50 -26.71 20.83
C LEU A 240 -39.01 -26.83 20.64
N SER A 241 -39.50 -26.80 19.40
CA SER A 241 -40.90 -27.05 19.10
C SER A 241 -41.33 -28.46 19.54
N GLY A 242 -40.49 -29.47 19.34
CA GLY A 242 -40.70 -30.83 19.86
C GLY A 242 -40.72 -30.90 21.39
N ILE A 243 -39.76 -30.21 22.06
CA ILE A 243 -39.75 -30.12 23.53
C ILE A 243 -41.03 -29.50 24.08
N ASN A 244 -41.48 -28.37 23.46
CA ASN A 244 -42.72 -27.70 23.86
C ASN A 244 -43.94 -28.65 23.75
N SER A 245 -44.04 -29.43 22.65
CA SER A 245 -45.10 -30.44 22.50
C SER A 245 -45.03 -31.49 23.60
N THR A 246 -43.84 -32.02 23.88
CA THR A 246 -43.67 -33.05 24.92
C THR A 246 -43.99 -32.50 26.30
N VAL A 247 -43.61 -31.25 26.61
CA VAL A 247 -43.96 -30.59 27.88
C VAL A 247 -45.48 -30.45 28.01
N GLY A 248 -46.15 -30.02 26.92
CA GLY A 248 -47.59 -29.92 26.90
C GLY A 248 -48.31 -31.29 27.17
N GLU A 249 -47.90 -32.32 26.45
CA GLU A 249 -48.44 -33.67 26.62
C GLU A 249 -48.16 -34.23 28.04
N SER A 250 -46.96 -34.03 28.55
CA SER A 250 -46.56 -34.42 29.89
C SER A 250 -47.38 -33.69 30.96
N SER A 251 -47.65 -32.40 30.76
CA SER A 251 -48.50 -31.61 31.68
C SER A 251 -49.89 -32.14 31.79
N ILE A 252 -50.49 -32.57 30.66
CA ILE A 252 -51.80 -33.22 30.63
C ILE A 252 -51.74 -34.56 31.37
N GLY A 253 -50.68 -35.36 31.16
CA GLY A 253 -50.51 -36.64 31.81
C GLY A 253 -50.32 -36.51 33.34
N VAL A 254 -49.59 -35.50 33.81
CA VAL A 254 -49.42 -35.21 35.27
C VAL A 254 -50.73 -34.78 35.90
N SER A 255 -51.53 -33.97 35.19
CA SER A 255 -52.86 -33.56 35.65
C SER A 255 -53.77 -34.77 35.82
N ASP A 256 -53.77 -35.71 34.86
CA ASP A 256 -54.57 -36.94 34.87
C ASP A 256 -54.12 -37.88 36.02
N ILE A 257 -52.81 -37.97 36.28
CA ILE A 257 -52.29 -38.73 37.43
C ILE A 257 -52.76 -38.11 38.75
N ALA A 258 -52.69 -36.79 38.89
CA ALA A 258 -53.14 -36.08 40.08
C ALA A 258 -54.64 -36.30 40.33
N GLU A 259 -55.48 -36.20 39.34
CA GLU A 259 -56.90 -36.46 39.39
C GLU A 259 -57.21 -37.89 39.82
N LYS A 260 -56.59 -38.89 39.18
CA LYS A 260 -56.78 -40.32 39.52
C LYS A 260 -56.27 -40.69 40.92
N THR A 261 -55.23 -40.03 41.34
CA THR A 261 -54.68 -40.20 42.70
C THR A 261 -55.66 -39.65 43.75
N SER A 262 -56.25 -38.49 43.51
CA SER A 262 -57.29 -37.90 44.35
C SER A 262 -58.55 -38.78 44.43
N ASP A 263 -59.01 -39.31 43.31
CA ASP A 263 -60.13 -40.25 43.23
C ASP A 263 -59.84 -41.54 44.02
N MET A 264 -58.59 -42.01 44.01
CA MET A 264 -58.22 -43.22 44.77
C MET A 264 -58.25 -42.97 46.25
N VAL A 265 -57.79 -41.83 46.74
CA VAL A 265 -57.89 -41.44 48.15
C VAL A 265 -59.36 -41.36 48.61
N GLU A 266 -60.24 -40.75 47.81
CA GLU A 266 -61.69 -40.67 48.12
C GLU A 266 -62.34 -42.05 48.24
N LYS A 267 -61.94 -43.02 47.42
CA LYS A 267 -62.51 -44.38 47.41
C LYS A 267 -61.94 -45.28 48.49
N THR A 268 -60.80 -44.95 49.09
CA THR A 268 -60.12 -45.72 50.13
C THR A 268 -60.37 -45.19 51.55
N GLY A 269 -60.72 -43.91 51.68
CA GLY A 269 -61.13 -43.28 52.97
C GLY A 269 -62.61 -43.55 53.29
#